data_7f241e6adde787aa711d860215b3e8f5
#
_entry.id   7f241e6adde787aa711d860215b3e8f5
#
_cell.length_a   1.000
_cell.length_b   1.000
_cell.length_c   1.000
_cell.angle_alpha   90.00
_cell.angle_beta   90.00
_cell.angle_gamma   90.00
#
_symmetry.space_group_name_H-M   'P 1'
#
loop_
_entity.id
_entity.type
_entity.pdbx_description
1 polymer ?
#
loop_
_entity_poly.entity_id
_entity_poly.type
_entity_poly.pdbx_seq_one_letter_code
_entity_poly.pdbx_strand_id
1 'polypeptide(L)'
;FDVDGDGWTDSAYTWPLWGIVIDPDGVSTKPEPINIKKESDPINSFALDVGIPLLRDGPISLDFYAQYASLLGKTTNPLDTTKRENVGYGLIPLGLSAKLGPAHFTFEFRMVPDGKFQFGYFNRSYEVERATFQSISGNQGTIITKASKLGRFGKQNGFFSGLNINLGSIFDVGFSYQNLKGEQFDPSKNEFEKADNQSFTAILKLAKPISKIDRASWFYQQRNVPNPFDFEYSESTITGYNASLKLGNGMVLTYIFRRTFQDFNGDGD
;
A
#
# COMPACT_ATOMS: atom_id res chain seq x y z
N PHE A 1 -12.19 -12.07 14.67
CA PHE A 1 -11.07 -12.79 15.26
C PHE A 1 -11.61 -13.97 16.04
N ASP A 2 -11.03 -15.11 15.85
CA ASP A 2 -11.11 -16.24 16.77
C ASP A 2 -9.89 -16.14 17.70
N VAL A 3 -10.05 -15.42 18.79
CA VAL A 3 -8.92 -15.11 19.69
C VAL A 3 -8.67 -16.24 20.68
N ASP A 4 -9.69 -17.00 21.00
CA ASP A 4 -9.64 -18.12 21.95
C ASP A 4 -9.52 -19.49 21.28
N GLY A 5 -9.62 -19.56 19.94
CA GLY A 5 -9.45 -20.79 19.18
C GLY A 5 -10.68 -21.70 19.20
N ASP A 6 -11.84 -21.17 19.55
CA ASP A 6 -13.09 -21.93 19.59
C ASP A 6 -13.75 -22.06 18.20
N GLY A 7 -13.17 -21.43 17.16
CA GLY A 7 -13.66 -21.44 15.78
C GLY A 7 -14.72 -20.37 15.51
N TRP A 8 -14.92 -19.46 16.45
CA TRP A 8 -15.88 -18.37 16.32
C TRP A 8 -15.19 -17.00 16.23
N THR A 9 -15.70 -16.16 15.35
CA THR A 9 -15.14 -14.81 15.21
C THR A 9 -15.71 -13.92 16.28
N ASP A 10 -14.88 -13.46 17.19
CA ASP A 10 -15.25 -12.49 18.22
C ASP A 10 -15.69 -11.18 17.59
N SER A 11 -16.96 -11.04 17.32
CA SER A 11 -17.54 -9.86 16.67
C SER A 11 -17.42 -8.59 17.52
N ALA A 12 -17.02 -8.70 18.76
CA ALA A 12 -16.71 -7.55 19.63
C ALA A 12 -15.60 -6.66 19.10
N TYR A 13 -14.70 -7.18 18.27
CA TYR A 13 -13.68 -6.39 17.60
C TYR A 13 -14.22 -5.54 16.46
N THR A 14 -15.39 -5.89 15.93
CA THR A 14 -16.08 -5.11 14.91
C THR A 14 -16.94 -3.99 15.50
N TRP A 15 -17.26 -4.09 16.80
CA TRP A 15 -18.15 -3.14 17.50
C TRP A 15 -17.61 -2.78 18.89
N PRO A 16 -16.53 -2.01 18.97
CA PRO A 16 -15.88 -1.70 20.26
C PRO A 16 -16.78 -0.94 21.26
N LEU A 17 -17.91 -0.38 20.81
CA LEU A 17 -18.82 0.39 21.66
C LEU A 17 -19.72 -0.48 22.54
N TRP A 18 -19.92 -1.76 22.24
CA TRP A 18 -20.90 -2.59 22.94
C TRP A 18 -20.31 -3.64 23.87
N GLY A 19 -19.06 -4.03 23.68
CA GLY A 19 -18.25 -4.81 24.64
C GLY A 19 -18.79 -6.17 25.08
N ILE A 20 -19.87 -6.66 24.49
CA ILE A 20 -20.49 -7.94 24.81
C ILE A 20 -20.71 -8.70 23.52
N VAL A 21 -20.03 -9.81 23.37
CA VAL A 21 -20.28 -10.79 22.33
C VAL A 21 -21.04 -11.93 22.94
N ILE A 22 -22.09 -12.36 22.27
CA ILE A 22 -22.79 -13.60 22.56
C ILE A 22 -22.25 -14.61 21.55
N ASP A 23 -21.43 -15.56 22.01
CA ASP A 23 -21.02 -16.66 21.18
C ASP A 23 -22.18 -17.65 20.96
N PRO A 24 -22.06 -18.62 20.02
CA PRO A 24 -23.13 -19.58 19.71
C PRO A 24 -23.60 -20.41 20.89
N ASP A 25 -22.76 -20.59 21.90
CA ASP A 25 -23.06 -21.32 23.10
C ASP A 25 -23.96 -20.54 24.09
N GLY A 26 -24.21 -19.27 23.77
CA GLY A 26 -24.98 -18.37 24.61
C GLY A 26 -24.21 -17.83 25.81
N VAL A 27 -22.93 -18.04 25.85
CA VAL A 27 -22.02 -17.50 26.87
C VAL A 27 -21.52 -16.14 26.42
N SER A 28 -21.75 -15.13 27.24
CA SER A 28 -21.19 -13.79 27.00
C SER A 28 -19.70 -13.81 27.34
N THR A 29 -18.85 -13.87 26.34
CA THR A 29 -17.40 -13.77 26.55
C THR A 29 -16.91 -12.33 26.34
N LYS A 30 -16.03 -11.90 27.24
CA LYS A 30 -15.32 -10.64 27.09
C LYS A 30 -14.15 -10.91 26.15
N PRO A 31 -14.05 -10.21 24.99
CA PRO A 31 -12.97 -10.49 24.07
C PRO A 31 -11.62 -10.28 24.74
N GLU A 32 -10.71 -11.21 24.54
CA GLU A 32 -9.35 -11.05 25.02
C GLU A 32 -8.64 -9.94 24.23
N PRO A 33 -7.88 -9.07 24.90
CA PRO A 33 -7.10 -8.06 24.20
C PRO A 33 -5.98 -8.72 23.40
N ILE A 34 -5.85 -8.33 22.13
CA ILE A 34 -4.75 -8.78 21.26
C ILE A 34 -3.40 -8.49 21.92
N ASN A 35 -2.60 -9.50 22.10
CA ASN A 35 -1.23 -9.34 22.57
C ASN A 35 -0.32 -8.99 21.39
N ILE A 36 -0.20 -7.70 21.07
CA ILE A 36 0.60 -7.19 19.96
C ILE A 36 2.03 -7.72 19.98
N LYS A 37 2.63 -7.92 21.16
CA LYS A 37 4.01 -8.44 21.26
C LYS A 37 4.13 -9.91 20.87
N LYS A 38 3.09 -10.70 21.11
CA LYS A 38 3.08 -12.14 20.83
C LYS A 38 2.58 -12.46 19.42
N GLU A 39 1.64 -11.67 18.92
CA GLU A 39 0.85 -11.96 17.71
C GLU A 39 1.20 -11.08 16.51
N SER A 40 2.07 -10.08 16.67
CA SER A 40 2.52 -9.24 15.55
C SER A 40 3.90 -9.65 15.05
N ASP A 41 4.03 -9.68 13.72
CA ASP A 41 5.33 -9.75 13.04
C ASP A 41 5.69 -8.33 12.59
N PRO A 42 6.55 -7.61 13.32
CA PRO A 42 6.94 -6.27 12.94
C PRO A 42 7.75 -6.31 11.64
N ILE A 43 7.37 -5.45 10.69
CA ILE A 43 8.15 -5.21 9.48
C ILE A 43 8.86 -3.87 9.63
N ASN A 44 10.18 -3.90 9.52
CA ASN A 44 11.02 -2.72 9.44
C ASN A 44 11.55 -2.56 8.01
N SER A 45 12.09 -1.40 7.67
CA SER A 45 12.72 -1.16 6.38
C SER A 45 14.06 -0.49 6.55
N PHE A 46 14.95 -0.81 5.63
CA PHE A 46 16.24 -0.16 5.46
C PHE A 46 16.42 0.16 3.97
N ALA A 47 16.96 1.34 3.66
CA ALA A 47 17.30 1.72 2.30
C ALA A 47 18.66 2.41 2.25
N LEU A 48 19.38 2.21 1.14
CA LEU A 48 20.61 2.88 0.79
C LEU A 48 20.49 3.43 -0.62
N ASP A 49 20.75 4.72 -0.76
CA ASP A 49 20.68 5.44 -2.02
C ASP A 49 22.04 6.01 -2.38
N VAL A 50 22.40 5.92 -3.66
CA VAL A 50 23.57 6.57 -4.24
C VAL A 50 23.13 7.36 -5.46
N GLY A 51 23.43 8.66 -5.49
CA GLY A 51 23.05 9.56 -6.58
C GLY A 51 24.24 10.30 -7.16
N ILE A 52 24.23 10.48 -8.49
CA ILE A 52 25.25 11.22 -9.25
C ILE A 52 24.53 12.27 -10.09
N PRO A 53 24.79 13.58 -9.87
CA PRO A 53 24.27 14.61 -10.76
C PRO A 53 25.00 14.56 -12.10
N LEU A 54 24.25 14.39 -13.19
CA LEU A 54 24.79 14.36 -14.55
C LEU A 54 24.74 15.73 -15.21
N LEU A 55 23.69 16.51 -14.93
CA LEU A 55 23.50 17.84 -15.49
C LEU A 55 22.88 18.79 -14.47
N ARG A 56 23.39 20.03 -14.45
CA ARG A 56 22.84 21.16 -13.70
C ARG A 56 22.97 22.40 -14.56
N ASP A 57 21.91 22.75 -15.27
CA ASP A 57 21.88 23.92 -16.14
C ASP A 57 20.55 24.69 -15.96
N GLY A 58 20.59 25.68 -15.08
CA GLY A 58 19.43 26.52 -14.78
C GLY A 58 18.19 25.71 -14.37
N PRO A 59 17.11 25.77 -15.13
CA PRO A 59 15.87 25.05 -14.81
C PRO A 59 15.92 23.55 -15.15
N ILE A 60 17.04 23.09 -15.73
CA ILE A 60 17.21 21.71 -16.17
C ILE A 60 18.16 20.99 -15.21
N SER A 61 17.76 19.83 -14.72
CA SER A 61 18.68 18.94 -14.02
C SER A 61 18.41 17.49 -14.41
N LEU A 62 19.47 16.70 -14.40
CA LEU A 62 19.42 15.27 -14.63
C LEU A 62 20.29 14.58 -13.61
N ASP A 63 19.70 13.66 -12.85
CA ASP A 63 20.38 12.83 -11.86
C ASP A 63 20.25 11.36 -12.25
N PHE A 64 21.35 10.65 -12.13
CA PHE A 64 21.38 9.20 -12.09
C PHE A 64 21.42 8.75 -10.64
N TYR A 65 20.71 7.67 -10.29
CA TYR A 65 20.80 7.07 -8.98
C TYR A 65 20.59 5.56 -9.02
N ALA A 66 21.07 4.91 -7.97
CA ALA A 66 20.81 3.52 -7.68
C ALA A 66 20.35 3.38 -6.23
N GLN A 67 19.49 2.42 -5.97
CA GLN A 67 18.92 2.18 -4.64
C GLN A 67 18.90 0.70 -4.31
N TYR A 68 19.22 0.39 -3.06
CA TYR A 68 18.91 -0.88 -2.40
C TYR A 68 17.89 -0.60 -1.30
N ALA A 69 16.80 -1.38 -1.26
CA ALA A 69 15.81 -1.30 -0.20
C ALA A 69 15.47 -2.71 0.30
N SER A 70 15.50 -2.91 1.61
CA SER A 70 15.16 -4.19 2.23
C SER A 70 14.06 -4.02 3.25
N LEU A 71 13.16 -4.99 3.29
CA LEU A 71 12.28 -5.21 4.42
C LEU A 71 12.95 -6.17 5.40
N LEU A 72 12.73 -5.97 6.69
CA LEU A 72 13.26 -6.78 7.77
C LEU A 72 12.10 -7.31 8.59
N GLY A 73 11.99 -8.62 8.72
CA GLY A 73 10.89 -9.28 9.41
C GLY A 73 10.53 -10.61 8.75
N LYS A 74 9.34 -11.09 9.03
CA LYS A 74 8.86 -12.38 8.50
C LYS A 74 7.52 -12.23 7.80
N THR A 75 7.30 -13.07 6.80
CA THR A 75 6.04 -13.25 6.09
C THR A 75 5.58 -14.71 6.18
N THR A 76 4.34 -14.97 5.86
CA THR A 76 3.80 -16.33 5.78
C THR A 76 4.22 -16.98 4.46
N ASN A 77 4.68 -18.22 4.50
CA ASN A 77 4.89 -19.01 3.29
C ASN A 77 3.53 -19.39 2.70
N PRO A 78 3.21 -19.00 1.46
CA PRO A 78 1.91 -19.27 0.88
C PRO A 78 1.66 -20.76 0.57
N LEU A 79 2.75 -21.56 0.38
CA LEU A 79 2.67 -23.01 0.15
C LEU A 79 2.49 -23.80 1.46
N ASP A 80 2.87 -23.22 2.59
CA ASP A 80 2.75 -23.83 3.90
C ASP A 80 2.54 -22.72 4.94
N THR A 81 1.29 -22.38 5.19
CA THR A 81 0.91 -21.25 6.05
C THR A 81 1.36 -21.40 7.50
N THR A 82 1.80 -22.58 7.92
CA THR A 82 2.39 -22.80 9.25
C THR A 82 3.83 -22.31 9.32
N LYS A 83 4.47 -22.08 8.19
CA LYS A 83 5.87 -21.64 8.11
C LYS A 83 5.98 -20.13 7.90
N ARG A 84 6.97 -19.55 8.58
CA ARG A 84 7.34 -18.15 8.44
C ARG A 84 8.69 -18.04 7.73
N GLU A 85 8.75 -17.16 6.74
CA GLU A 85 9.95 -16.89 5.95
C GLU A 85 10.39 -15.45 6.11
N ASN A 86 11.67 -15.19 5.88
CA ASN A 86 12.18 -13.83 5.86
C ASN A 86 11.59 -13.08 4.67
N VAL A 87 11.25 -11.81 4.89
CA VAL A 87 10.90 -10.89 3.80
C VAL A 87 12.11 -10.55 2.94
N GLY A 88 11.88 -10.01 1.75
CA GLY A 88 12.91 -9.80 0.75
C GLY A 88 13.38 -8.35 0.63
N TYR A 89 14.01 -8.08 -0.52
CA TYR A 89 14.56 -6.79 -0.86
C TYR A 89 14.29 -6.42 -2.32
N GLY A 90 14.39 -5.14 -2.60
CA GLY A 90 14.27 -4.57 -3.94
C GLY A 90 15.52 -3.77 -4.32
N LEU A 91 15.80 -3.74 -5.61
CA LEU A 91 16.90 -3.01 -6.22
C LEU A 91 16.37 -2.05 -7.28
N ILE A 92 16.95 -0.88 -7.33
CA ILE A 92 16.88 0.06 -8.45
C ILE A 92 18.30 0.24 -8.97
N PRO A 93 18.78 -0.65 -9.86
CA PRO A 93 20.14 -0.53 -10.38
C PRO A 93 20.29 0.66 -11.34
N LEU A 94 19.17 1.14 -11.91
CA LEU A 94 19.10 2.28 -12.80
C LEU A 94 17.90 3.15 -12.45
N GLY A 95 18.15 4.32 -11.90
CA GLY A 95 17.19 5.38 -11.67
C GLY A 95 17.63 6.66 -12.36
N LEU A 96 16.70 7.34 -13.03
CA LEU A 96 16.89 8.66 -13.63
C LEU A 96 15.85 9.62 -13.06
N SER A 97 16.30 10.79 -12.69
CA SER A 97 15.46 11.90 -12.23
C SER A 97 15.78 13.13 -13.04
N ALA A 98 14.82 13.64 -13.80
CA ALA A 98 14.97 14.79 -14.66
C ALA A 98 14.02 15.91 -14.26
N LYS A 99 14.54 17.11 -14.04
CA LYS A 99 13.74 18.31 -13.87
C LYS A 99 13.83 19.15 -15.14
N LEU A 100 12.69 19.54 -15.68
CA LEU A 100 12.54 20.34 -16.90
C LEU A 100 11.57 21.49 -16.61
N GLY A 101 12.09 22.59 -16.08
CA GLY A 101 11.26 23.72 -15.64
C GLY A 101 10.23 23.30 -14.59
N PRO A 102 8.91 23.38 -14.87
CA PRO A 102 7.86 23.01 -13.93
C PRO A 102 7.63 21.50 -13.83
N ALA A 103 8.20 20.70 -14.73
CA ALA A 103 8.02 19.26 -14.78
C ALA A 103 9.21 18.52 -14.14
N HIS A 104 8.89 17.48 -13.38
CA HIS A 104 9.85 16.54 -12.81
C HIS A 104 9.46 15.13 -13.22
N PHE A 105 10.34 14.47 -13.94
CA PHE A 105 10.18 13.11 -14.43
C PHE A 105 11.13 12.18 -13.67
N THR A 106 10.65 10.99 -13.34
CA THR A 106 11.42 9.91 -12.73
C THR A 106 11.22 8.63 -13.53
N PHE A 107 12.31 7.91 -13.78
CA PHE A 107 12.26 6.58 -14.36
C PHE A 107 13.18 5.66 -13.56
N GLU A 108 12.70 4.45 -13.29
CA GLU A 108 13.44 3.45 -12.53
C GLU A 108 13.28 2.07 -13.19
N PHE A 109 14.38 1.36 -13.35
CA PHE A 109 14.33 -0.08 -13.53
C PHE A 109 14.32 -0.72 -12.14
N ARG A 110 13.33 -1.54 -11.86
CA ARG A 110 13.08 -2.15 -10.55
C ARG A 110 13.24 -3.67 -10.62
N MET A 111 13.87 -4.24 -9.60
CA MET A 111 14.07 -5.68 -9.46
C MET A 111 13.72 -6.13 -8.05
N VAL A 112 13.08 -7.28 -7.94
CA VAL A 112 12.81 -8.00 -6.69
C VAL A 112 13.37 -9.42 -6.87
N PRO A 113 14.67 -9.65 -6.58
CA PRO A 113 15.35 -10.89 -6.96
C PRO A 113 14.85 -12.14 -6.24
N ASP A 114 14.45 -11.99 -4.98
CA ASP A 114 14.07 -13.12 -4.11
C ASP A 114 12.57 -13.11 -3.76
N GLY A 115 11.79 -12.24 -4.38
CA GLY A 115 10.38 -12.06 -4.03
C GLY A 115 10.19 -11.46 -2.63
N LYS A 116 8.99 -11.60 -2.08
CA LYS A 116 8.61 -11.21 -0.71
C LYS A 116 8.89 -9.75 -0.37
N PHE A 117 8.82 -8.89 -1.37
CA PHE A 117 9.09 -7.47 -1.26
C PHE A 117 8.13 -6.67 -2.17
N GLN A 118 7.76 -5.48 -1.72
CA GLN A 118 6.99 -4.51 -2.50
C GLN A 118 7.61 -3.12 -2.39
N PHE A 119 7.90 -2.50 -3.53
CA PHE A 119 8.27 -1.09 -3.55
C PHE A 119 7.13 -0.24 -2.99
N GLY A 120 7.45 0.70 -2.10
CA GLY A 120 6.46 1.52 -1.43
C GLY A 120 5.56 0.75 -0.47
N TYR A 121 6.07 -0.26 0.22
CA TYR A 121 5.35 -1.02 1.24
C TYR A 121 4.70 -0.11 2.29
N PHE A 122 5.46 0.87 2.82
CA PHE A 122 4.98 1.89 3.75
C PHE A 122 4.47 3.14 3.01
N ASN A 123 3.49 2.96 2.14
CA ASN A 123 2.90 4.04 1.38
C ASN A 123 1.68 4.65 2.08
N ARG A 124 0.97 5.53 1.38
CA ARG A 124 -0.24 6.20 1.89
C ARG A 124 -1.36 5.23 2.29
N SER A 125 -1.48 4.11 1.59
CA SER A 125 -2.52 3.11 1.87
C SER A 125 -2.13 2.12 2.98
N TYR A 126 -0.91 2.22 3.53
CA TYR A 126 -0.40 1.25 4.51
C TYR A 126 -1.37 1.01 5.67
N GLU A 127 -1.90 2.06 6.27
CA GLU A 127 -2.81 1.94 7.44
C GLU A 127 -4.12 1.23 7.11
N VAL A 128 -4.56 1.31 5.84
CA VAL A 128 -5.79 0.68 5.37
C VAL A 128 -5.55 -0.76 4.95
N GLU A 129 -4.41 -1.02 4.30
CA GLU A 129 -4.02 -2.35 3.82
C GLU A 129 -3.37 -3.20 4.92
N ARG A 130 -3.04 -2.61 6.07
CA ARG A 130 -2.28 -3.26 7.14
C ARG A 130 -2.93 -4.55 7.62
N ALA A 131 -4.24 -4.57 7.70
CA ALA A 131 -5.02 -5.75 8.04
C ALA A 131 -6.34 -5.73 7.26
N THR A 132 -6.64 -6.81 6.56
CA THR A 132 -7.88 -7.00 5.81
C THR A 132 -8.60 -8.25 6.31
N PHE A 133 -9.91 -8.19 6.40
CA PHE A 133 -10.73 -9.33 6.74
C PHE A 133 -11.00 -10.14 5.48
N GLN A 134 -10.87 -11.45 5.53
CA GLN A 134 -11.25 -12.36 4.47
C GLN A 134 -12.22 -13.40 5.02
N SER A 135 -13.41 -13.46 4.45
CA SER A 135 -14.38 -14.54 4.76
C SER A 135 -13.86 -15.87 4.23
N ILE A 136 -13.95 -16.92 5.03
CA ILE A 136 -13.54 -18.27 4.64
C ILE A 136 -14.76 -19.12 4.31
N SER A 137 -15.76 -19.17 5.17
CA SER A 137 -17.02 -19.92 4.95
C SER A 137 -18.02 -19.57 6.06
N GLY A 138 -19.28 -19.36 5.70
CA GLY A 138 -20.31 -18.99 6.65
C GLY A 138 -19.98 -17.70 7.40
N ASN A 139 -19.99 -17.72 8.73
CA ASN A 139 -19.65 -16.57 9.57
C ASN A 139 -18.18 -16.57 10.02
N GLN A 140 -17.36 -17.48 9.50
CA GLN A 140 -15.94 -17.54 9.83
C GLN A 140 -15.14 -16.69 8.87
N GLY A 141 -14.17 -15.95 9.41
CA GLY A 141 -13.24 -15.16 8.62
C GLY A 141 -11.88 -15.10 9.29
N THR A 142 -10.87 -14.77 8.51
CA THR A 142 -9.50 -14.58 9.01
C THR A 142 -9.01 -13.18 8.72
N ILE A 143 -8.12 -12.68 9.55
CA ILE A 143 -7.43 -11.43 9.26
C ILE A 143 -6.14 -11.74 8.53
N ILE A 144 -6.04 -11.15 7.34
CA ILE A 144 -4.83 -11.20 6.53
C ILE A 144 -4.10 -9.89 6.70
N THR A 145 -2.86 -9.96 7.17
CA THR A 145 -2.02 -8.76 7.30
C THR A 145 -1.29 -8.46 6.00
N LYS A 146 -0.98 -7.19 5.75
CA LYS A 146 -0.11 -6.79 4.63
C LYS A 146 1.24 -7.50 4.67
N ALA A 147 1.77 -7.76 5.86
CA ALA A 147 3.00 -8.53 6.05
C ALA A 147 2.86 -9.97 5.56
N SER A 148 1.76 -10.65 5.89
CA SER A 148 1.53 -12.03 5.43
C SER A 148 1.32 -12.13 3.91
N LYS A 149 0.77 -11.10 3.28
CA LYS A 149 0.60 -11.03 1.81
C LYS A 149 1.94 -10.94 1.06
N LEU A 150 3.03 -10.48 1.69
CA LEU A 150 4.34 -10.40 1.04
C LEU A 150 4.85 -11.75 0.53
N GLY A 151 4.54 -12.84 1.20
CA GLY A 151 4.90 -14.19 0.76
C GLY A 151 4.34 -14.58 -0.60
N ARG A 152 3.25 -13.94 -1.03
CA ARG A 152 2.61 -14.21 -2.33
C ARG A 152 3.36 -13.61 -3.52
N PHE A 153 4.30 -12.69 -3.30
CA PHE A 153 5.08 -12.06 -4.35
C PHE A 153 6.40 -12.81 -4.55
N GLY A 154 6.55 -13.44 -5.71
CA GLY A 154 7.79 -14.08 -6.15
C GLY A 154 8.76 -13.08 -6.77
N LYS A 155 9.71 -13.59 -7.56
CA LYS A 155 10.70 -12.76 -8.28
C LYS A 155 10.02 -11.90 -9.31
N GLN A 156 10.36 -10.61 -9.34
CA GLN A 156 9.77 -9.64 -10.27
C GLN A 156 10.81 -8.66 -10.77
N ASN A 157 10.64 -8.18 -11.97
CA ASN A 157 11.39 -7.06 -12.52
C ASN A 157 10.52 -6.24 -13.47
N GLY A 158 10.93 -5.01 -13.73
CA GLY A 158 10.21 -4.12 -14.60
C GLY A 158 10.61 -2.67 -14.40
N PHE A 159 9.67 -1.77 -14.61
CA PHE A 159 9.94 -0.35 -14.53
C PHE A 159 8.91 0.41 -13.70
N PHE A 160 9.35 1.56 -13.24
CA PHE A 160 8.50 2.60 -12.67
C PHE A 160 8.76 3.92 -13.41
N SER A 161 7.69 4.67 -13.65
CA SER A 161 7.76 6.01 -14.19
C SER A 161 6.90 6.95 -13.36
N GLY A 162 7.42 8.14 -13.08
CA GLY A 162 6.72 9.19 -12.34
C GLY A 162 6.83 10.51 -13.08
N LEU A 163 5.75 11.29 -13.05
CA LEU A 163 5.69 12.64 -13.58
C LEU A 163 5.00 13.55 -12.58
N ASN A 164 5.67 14.62 -12.19
CA ASN A 164 5.08 15.70 -11.38
C ASN A 164 5.18 17.01 -12.15
N ILE A 165 4.10 17.76 -12.22
CA ILE A 165 4.03 19.03 -12.95
C ILE A 165 3.46 20.09 -12.00
N ASN A 166 4.18 21.22 -11.87
CA ASN A 166 3.67 22.41 -11.20
C ASN A 166 2.96 23.31 -12.23
N LEU A 167 1.64 23.42 -12.13
CA LEU A 167 0.80 24.19 -13.03
C LEU A 167 0.57 25.59 -12.46
N GLY A 168 1.32 26.55 -13.00
CA GLY A 168 1.16 27.98 -12.67
C GLY A 168 1.34 28.32 -11.20
N SER A 169 2.08 27.52 -10.46
CA SER A 169 2.25 27.63 -9.00
C SER A 169 0.94 27.56 -8.19
N ILE A 170 -0.14 27.10 -8.81
CA ILE A 170 -1.45 26.94 -8.17
C ILE A 170 -1.71 25.47 -7.85
N PHE A 171 -1.42 24.59 -8.80
CA PHE A 171 -1.64 23.16 -8.66
C PHE A 171 -0.36 22.37 -8.90
N ASP A 172 -0.17 21.31 -8.13
CA ASP A 172 0.77 20.23 -8.39
C ASP A 172 0.00 19.01 -8.84
N VAL A 173 0.35 18.50 -10.01
CA VAL A 173 -0.24 17.27 -10.57
C VAL A 173 0.85 16.20 -10.62
N GLY A 174 0.55 15.03 -10.09
CA GLY A 174 1.46 13.90 -10.08
C GLY A 174 0.81 12.66 -10.65
N PHE A 175 1.55 11.94 -11.49
CA PHE A 175 1.21 10.62 -11.98
C PHE A 175 2.36 9.67 -11.73
N SER A 176 2.06 8.44 -11.42
CA SER A 176 3.07 7.39 -11.44
C SER A 176 2.49 6.08 -11.94
N TYR A 177 3.30 5.33 -12.64
CA TYR A 177 2.96 4.02 -13.15
C TYR A 177 4.12 3.06 -12.91
N GLN A 178 3.80 1.87 -12.44
CA GLN A 178 4.73 0.75 -12.28
C GLN A 178 4.21 -0.43 -13.07
N ASN A 179 5.12 -1.13 -13.73
CA ASN A 179 4.83 -2.43 -14.34
C ASN A 179 5.97 -3.39 -13.99
N LEU A 180 5.70 -4.31 -13.08
CA LEU A 180 6.60 -5.39 -12.73
C LEU A 180 6.01 -6.70 -13.28
N LYS A 181 6.87 -7.49 -13.89
CA LYS A 181 6.54 -8.82 -14.41
C LYS A 181 7.31 -9.87 -13.65
N GLY A 182 6.67 -10.97 -13.32
CA GLY A 182 7.35 -12.05 -12.62
C GLY A 182 6.40 -13.07 -12.05
N GLU A 183 6.65 -13.48 -10.82
CA GLU A 183 5.94 -14.58 -10.19
C GLU A 183 4.99 -14.05 -9.10
N GLN A 184 3.78 -14.59 -9.06
CA GLN A 184 2.80 -14.37 -8.00
C GLN A 184 2.13 -15.69 -7.64
N PHE A 185 1.90 -15.91 -6.36
CA PHE A 185 1.23 -17.10 -5.88
C PHE A 185 -0.26 -17.08 -6.23
N ASP A 186 -0.70 -18.13 -6.91
CA ASP A 186 -2.12 -18.40 -7.21
C ASP A 186 -2.69 -19.36 -6.17
N PRO A 187 -3.59 -18.91 -5.28
CA PRO A 187 -4.18 -19.77 -4.27
C PRO A 187 -5.03 -20.90 -4.85
N SER A 188 -5.61 -20.72 -6.04
CA SER A 188 -6.48 -21.73 -6.68
C SER A 188 -5.69 -22.95 -7.17
N LYS A 189 -4.43 -22.73 -7.59
CA LYS A 189 -3.53 -23.76 -8.09
C LYS A 189 -2.48 -24.20 -7.06
N ASN A 190 -2.35 -23.44 -5.96
CA ASN A 190 -1.33 -23.64 -4.95
C ASN A 190 0.10 -23.61 -5.49
N GLU A 191 0.38 -22.74 -6.45
CA GLU A 191 1.69 -22.58 -7.08
C GLU A 191 1.99 -21.13 -7.46
N PHE A 192 3.26 -20.85 -7.77
CA PHE A 192 3.67 -19.55 -8.30
C PHE A 192 3.53 -19.55 -9.82
N GLU A 193 2.78 -18.58 -10.34
CA GLU A 193 2.59 -18.36 -11.76
C GLU A 193 3.16 -17.01 -12.22
N LYS A 194 3.35 -16.89 -13.54
CA LYS A 194 3.72 -15.62 -14.15
C LYS A 194 2.53 -14.67 -14.06
N ALA A 195 2.77 -13.48 -13.52
CA ALA A 195 1.78 -12.44 -13.37
C ALA A 195 2.34 -11.07 -13.72
N ASP A 196 1.47 -10.20 -14.20
CA ASP A 196 1.73 -8.77 -14.32
C ASP A 196 1.30 -8.10 -13.00
N ASN A 197 2.21 -7.33 -12.41
CA ASN A 197 2.00 -6.60 -11.19
C ASN A 197 2.13 -5.11 -11.49
N GLN A 198 1.01 -4.49 -11.77
CA GLN A 198 0.96 -3.10 -12.19
C GLN A 198 0.38 -2.21 -11.08
N SER A 199 0.78 -0.96 -11.10
CA SER A 199 0.27 0.04 -10.16
C SER A 199 0.18 1.40 -10.83
N PHE A 200 -0.88 2.14 -10.52
CA PHE A 200 -1.08 3.49 -10.99
C PHE A 200 -1.46 4.41 -9.83
N THR A 201 -0.92 5.62 -9.85
CA THR A 201 -1.29 6.67 -8.89
C THR A 201 -1.47 7.99 -9.62
N ALA A 202 -2.54 8.69 -9.31
CA ALA A 202 -2.78 10.07 -9.70
C ALA A 202 -3.00 10.95 -8.47
N ILE A 203 -2.39 12.13 -8.45
CA ILE A 203 -2.48 13.09 -7.35
C ILE A 203 -2.68 14.48 -7.92
N LEU A 204 -3.63 15.22 -7.36
CA LEU A 204 -3.79 16.64 -7.57
C LEU A 204 -3.71 17.35 -6.23
N LYS A 205 -2.86 18.36 -6.11
CA LYS A 205 -2.71 19.14 -4.87
C LYS A 205 -2.77 20.63 -5.18
N LEU A 206 -3.28 21.39 -4.26
CA LEU A 206 -3.11 22.83 -4.25
C LEU A 206 -1.68 23.15 -3.81
N ALA A 207 -0.92 23.84 -4.67
CA ALA A 207 0.49 24.16 -4.42
C ALA A 207 0.64 25.27 -3.35
N LYS A 208 -0.31 26.18 -3.29
CA LYS A 208 -0.36 27.28 -2.29
C LYS A 208 -1.78 27.59 -1.89
N PRO A 209 -2.01 28.15 -0.69
CA PRO A 209 -3.33 28.55 -0.24
C PRO A 209 -4.03 29.51 -1.20
N ILE A 210 -5.34 29.34 -1.39
CA ILE A 210 -6.19 30.23 -2.19
C ILE A 210 -7.34 30.71 -1.29
N SER A 211 -7.41 32.01 -1.04
CA SER A 211 -8.43 32.60 -0.16
C SER A 211 -8.47 31.89 1.20
N LYS A 212 -9.61 31.34 1.59
CA LYS A 212 -9.78 30.59 2.84
C LYS A 212 -9.33 29.14 2.75
N ILE A 213 -9.08 28.61 1.56
CA ILE A 213 -8.62 27.24 1.38
C ILE A 213 -7.12 27.21 1.67
N ASP A 214 -6.74 26.55 2.76
CA ASP A 214 -5.34 26.39 3.17
C ASP A 214 -4.65 25.29 2.39
N ARG A 215 -5.32 24.14 2.26
CA ARG A 215 -4.84 22.99 1.53
C ARG A 215 -6.00 22.28 0.85
N ALA A 216 -5.74 21.73 -0.31
CA ALA A 216 -6.65 20.80 -0.97
C ALA A 216 -5.82 19.77 -1.72
N SER A 217 -6.22 18.51 -1.66
CA SER A 217 -5.61 17.44 -2.46
C SER A 217 -6.63 16.37 -2.76
N TRP A 218 -6.53 15.81 -3.94
CA TRP A 218 -7.21 14.60 -4.36
C TRP A 218 -6.19 13.57 -4.78
N PHE A 219 -6.49 12.29 -4.58
CA PHE A 219 -5.65 11.20 -5.04
C PHE A 219 -6.48 9.98 -5.42
N TYR A 220 -5.95 9.24 -6.38
CA TYR A 220 -6.36 7.90 -6.76
C TYR A 220 -5.12 7.02 -6.79
N GLN A 221 -5.21 5.81 -6.25
CA GLN A 221 -4.14 4.83 -6.27
C GLN A 221 -4.74 3.44 -6.41
N GLN A 222 -4.19 2.66 -7.33
CA GLN A 222 -4.44 1.24 -7.48
C GLN A 222 -3.10 0.51 -7.62
N ARG A 223 -2.93 -0.60 -6.92
CA ARG A 223 -1.63 -1.27 -6.82
C ARG A 223 -1.76 -2.77 -6.96
N ASN A 224 -0.67 -3.35 -7.51
CA ASN A 224 -0.48 -4.80 -7.57
C ASN A 224 -1.67 -5.52 -8.26
N VAL A 225 -2.16 -4.93 -9.33
CA VAL A 225 -3.24 -5.49 -10.16
C VAL A 225 -2.71 -5.82 -11.56
N PRO A 226 -3.39 -6.70 -12.30
CA PRO A 226 -2.98 -7.02 -13.67
C PRO A 226 -3.03 -5.82 -14.62
N ASN A 227 -4.07 -4.98 -14.51
CA ASN A 227 -4.22 -3.75 -15.31
C ASN A 227 -4.94 -2.65 -14.51
N PRO A 228 -4.25 -1.59 -14.06
CA PRO A 228 -4.88 -0.51 -13.31
C PRO A 228 -5.73 0.45 -14.16
N PHE A 229 -5.71 0.32 -15.49
CA PHE A 229 -6.44 1.19 -16.41
C PHE A 229 -7.83 0.64 -16.77
N ASP A 230 -8.16 -0.54 -16.30
CA ASP A 230 -9.54 -1.05 -16.35
C ASP A 230 -10.42 -0.32 -15.33
N PHE A 231 -9.82 0.35 -14.35
CA PHE A 231 -10.47 1.08 -13.27
C PHE A 231 -11.49 0.25 -12.48
N GLU A 232 -11.33 -1.06 -12.49
CA GLU A 232 -12.07 -1.96 -11.64
C GLU A 232 -11.58 -1.79 -10.20
N TYR A 233 -12.54 -1.59 -9.30
CA TYR A 233 -12.19 -1.39 -7.90
C TYR A 233 -11.81 -2.72 -7.27
N SER A 234 -10.66 -2.72 -6.61
CA SER A 234 -10.13 -3.89 -5.91
C SER A 234 -9.71 -3.50 -4.49
N GLU A 235 -9.38 -4.46 -3.65
CA GLU A 235 -8.87 -4.21 -2.29
C GLU A 235 -7.61 -3.30 -2.25
N SER A 236 -6.87 -3.23 -3.36
CA SER A 236 -5.69 -2.37 -3.49
C SER A 236 -6.00 -0.96 -3.99
N THR A 237 -7.29 -0.67 -4.24
CA THR A 237 -7.74 0.64 -4.71
C THR A 237 -8.03 1.55 -3.51
N ILE A 238 -7.47 2.74 -3.53
CA ILE A 238 -7.78 3.80 -2.58
C ILE A 238 -7.93 5.12 -3.31
N THR A 239 -9.02 5.83 -3.04
CA THR A 239 -9.23 7.19 -3.53
C THR A 239 -9.67 8.09 -2.38
N GLY A 240 -9.43 9.37 -2.52
CA GLY A 240 -9.86 10.30 -1.49
C GLY A 240 -9.45 11.74 -1.76
N TYR A 241 -9.90 12.62 -0.87
CA TYR A 241 -9.50 14.01 -0.90
C TYR A 241 -9.38 14.56 0.52
N ASN A 242 -8.53 15.58 0.65
CA ASN A 242 -8.40 16.36 1.86
C ASN A 242 -8.68 17.83 1.50
N ALA A 243 -9.42 18.52 2.34
CA ALA A 243 -9.65 19.95 2.20
C ALA A 243 -9.49 20.62 3.57
N SER A 244 -8.70 21.69 3.63
CA SER A 244 -8.46 22.47 4.85
C SER A 244 -8.89 23.92 4.66
N LEU A 245 -9.67 24.44 5.59
CA LEU A 245 -10.20 25.79 5.57
C LEU A 245 -9.66 26.59 6.76
N LYS A 246 -9.16 27.79 6.49
CA LYS A 246 -8.80 28.77 7.53
C LYS A 246 -10.06 29.41 8.12
N LEU A 247 -10.28 29.22 9.41
CA LEU A 247 -11.42 29.78 10.14
C LEU A 247 -11.10 31.13 10.83
N GLY A 248 -9.84 31.57 10.81
CA GLY A 248 -9.34 32.76 11.52
C GLY A 248 -8.61 32.39 12.81
N ASN A 249 -7.88 33.34 13.40
CA ASN A 249 -7.18 33.22 14.69
C ASN A 249 -6.27 31.97 14.80
N GLY A 250 -5.65 31.54 13.69
CA GLY A 250 -4.79 30.37 13.67
C GLY A 250 -5.50 29.02 13.61
N MET A 251 -6.83 28.99 13.56
CA MET A 251 -7.61 27.77 13.44
C MET A 251 -7.74 27.32 11.99
N VAL A 252 -7.57 26.00 11.78
CA VAL A 252 -7.76 25.34 10.48
C VAL A 252 -8.69 24.16 10.69
N LEU A 253 -9.80 24.13 9.93
CA LEU A 253 -10.67 22.97 9.84
C LEU A 253 -10.20 22.10 8.68
N THR A 254 -9.93 20.82 8.94
CA THR A 254 -9.54 19.86 7.89
C THR A 254 -10.61 18.78 7.76
N TYR A 255 -11.11 18.61 6.56
CA TYR A 255 -11.96 17.49 6.18
C TYR A 255 -11.12 16.46 5.39
N ILE A 256 -11.19 15.20 5.78
CA ILE A 256 -10.50 14.10 5.13
C ILE A 256 -11.53 13.04 4.74
N PHE A 257 -11.60 12.75 3.45
CA PHE A 257 -12.39 11.66 2.91
C PHE A 257 -11.47 10.63 2.27
N ARG A 258 -11.71 9.36 2.58
CA ARG A 258 -11.04 8.22 1.94
C ARG A 258 -12.05 7.15 1.65
N ARG A 259 -11.97 6.56 0.47
CA ARG A 259 -12.73 5.40 0.05
C ARG A 259 -11.77 4.27 -0.25
N THR A 260 -12.01 3.15 0.39
CA THR A 260 -11.32 1.88 0.18
C THR A 260 -12.35 0.84 -0.19
N PHE A 261 -11.90 -0.22 -0.80
CA PHE A 261 -12.75 -1.31 -1.25
C PHE A 261 -12.30 -2.58 -0.55
N GLN A 262 -13.24 -3.42 -0.22
CA GLN A 262 -12.97 -4.68 0.45
C GLN A 262 -13.84 -5.74 -0.17
N ASP A 263 -13.20 -6.80 -0.63
CA ASP A 263 -13.85 -7.99 -1.14
C ASP A 263 -14.18 -8.89 0.05
N PHE A 264 -15.46 -8.95 0.41
CA PHE A 264 -15.94 -9.74 1.54
C PHE A 264 -16.22 -11.21 1.19
N ASN A 265 -16.48 -11.51 -0.06
CA ASN A 265 -16.83 -12.84 -0.55
C ASN A 265 -15.68 -13.58 -1.25
N GLY A 266 -14.60 -12.85 -1.57
CA GLY A 266 -13.39 -13.44 -2.17
C GLY A 266 -13.55 -13.76 -3.67
N ASP A 267 -14.54 -13.15 -4.34
CA ASP A 267 -14.76 -13.36 -5.78
C ASP A 267 -13.97 -12.40 -6.68
N GLY A 268 -13.33 -11.38 -6.08
CA GLY A 268 -12.48 -10.43 -6.77
C GLY A 268 -13.18 -9.16 -7.26
N ASP A 269 -14.47 -8.97 -6.95
CA ASP A 269 -15.29 -7.81 -7.34
C ASP A 269 -15.38 -6.75 -6.22
#